data_3817866a8f76179b31e9c033f68591d2
#
_entry.id   3817866a8f76179b31e9c033f68591d2
#
_cell.length_a   1.000
_cell.length_b   1.000
_cell.length_c   1.000
_cell.angle_alpha   90.00
_cell.angle_beta   90.00
_cell.angle_gamma   90.00
#
_symmetry.space_group_name_H-M   'P 1'
#
loop_
_entity.id
_entity.type
_entity.pdbx_description
1 polymer ?
#
loop_
_entity_poly.entity_id
_entity_poly.type
_entity_poly.pdbx_seq_one_letter_code
_entity_poly.pdbx_strand_id
1 'polypeptide(L)' 'MSYSKLRGKIREVFSRNENFAKAMEMDSSSLSAKLNNKSPWKREEIEKACELLHIPIEDVYLYFFYRKS' A
#
# COMPACT_ATOMS: atom_id res chain seq x y z
N MET A 1 -8.38 9.11 -7.90
CA MET A 1 -8.22 8.44 -6.61
C MET A 1 -6.92 7.70 -6.58
N SER A 2 -6.15 7.99 -5.58
CA SER A 2 -4.83 7.39 -5.46
C SER A 2 -4.94 6.02 -4.83
N TYR A 3 -4.33 5.04 -5.47
CA TYR A 3 -4.15 3.72 -4.88
C TYR A 3 -5.44 3.03 -4.43
N SER A 4 -6.52 3.21 -5.18
CA SER A 4 -7.80 2.62 -4.76
C SER A 4 -7.72 1.09 -4.69
N LYS A 5 -6.99 0.47 -5.61
CA LYS A 5 -6.84 -0.97 -5.60
C LYS A 5 -6.02 -1.42 -4.39
N LEU A 6 -4.97 -0.67 -4.07
CA LEU A 6 -4.16 -0.97 -2.89
C LEU A 6 -4.96 -0.77 -1.62
N ARG A 7 -5.74 0.30 -1.53
CA ARG A 7 -6.57 0.54 -0.36
C ARG A 7 -7.56 -0.59 -0.14
N GLY A 8 -8.14 -1.10 -1.23
CA GLY A 8 -9.06 -2.22 -1.12
C GLY A 8 -8.39 -3.47 -0.61
N LYS A 9 -7.18 -3.73 -1.07
CA LYS A 9 -6.43 -4.89 -0.61
C LYS A 9 -6.06 -4.78 0.86
N ILE A 10 -5.67 -3.58 1.30
CA ILE A 10 -5.36 -3.36 2.71
C ILE A 10 -6.58 -3.66 3.57
N ARG A 11 -7.73 -3.15 3.16
CA ARG A 11 -8.97 -3.40 3.91
C ARG A 11 -9.32 -4.87 3.93
N GLU A 12 -9.12 -5.54 2.82
CA GLU A 12 -9.42 -6.96 2.71
C GLU A 12 -8.56 -7.80 3.66
N VAL A 13 -7.28 -7.49 3.76
CA VAL A 13 -6.33 -8.31 4.53
C VAL A 13 -6.22 -7.84 5.98
N PHE A 14 -6.20 -6.55 6.22
CA PHE A 14 -5.94 -5.97 7.54
C PHE A 14 -7.12 -5.27 8.17
N SER A 15 -8.19 -5.09 7.47
CA SER A 15 -9.42 -4.39 7.91
C SER A 15 -9.24 -2.89 8.00
N ARG A 16 -8.15 -2.42 8.61
CA ARG A 16 -7.91 -0.99 8.81
C ARG A 16 -6.51 -0.61 8.40
N ASN A 17 -6.38 0.63 7.94
CA ASN A 17 -5.06 1.16 7.59
C ASN A 17 -4.10 1.14 8.77
N GLU A 18 -4.61 1.40 9.98
CA GLU A 18 -3.76 1.37 11.19
C GLU A 18 -3.08 0.03 11.38
N ASN A 19 -3.83 -1.06 11.15
CA ASN A 19 -3.28 -2.38 11.32
C ASN A 19 -2.18 -2.66 10.32
N PHE A 20 -2.41 -2.22 9.09
CA PHE A 20 -1.41 -2.37 8.04
C PHE A 20 -0.17 -1.53 8.35
N ALA A 21 -0.38 -0.30 8.84
CA ALA A 21 0.74 0.57 9.20
C ALA A 21 1.61 -0.08 10.27
N LYS A 22 0.99 -0.71 11.26
CA LYS A 22 1.73 -1.42 12.30
C LYS A 22 2.56 -2.55 11.71
N ALA A 23 1.96 -3.32 10.82
CA ALA A 23 2.67 -4.43 10.18
C ALA A 23 3.82 -3.92 9.35
N MET A 24 3.68 -2.74 8.75
CA MET A 24 4.73 -2.10 7.97
C MET A 24 5.76 -1.39 8.84
N GLU A 25 5.48 -1.31 10.15
CA GLU A 25 6.36 -0.61 11.10
C GLU A 25 6.47 0.88 10.77
N MET A 26 5.35 1.48 10.44
CA MET A 26 5.31 2.92 10.17
C MET A 26 4.10 3.54 10.84
N ASP A 27 4.13 4.86 10.99
CA ASP A 27 2.99 5.59 11.56
C ASP A 27 1.81 5.61 10.62
N SER A 28 0.61 5.69 11.19
CA SER A 28 -0.59 5.83 10.38
C SER A 28 -0.53 7.05 9.48
N SER A 29 0.05 8.15 10.00
CA SER A 29 0.15 9.37 9.21
C SER A 29 1.10 9.19 8.03
N SER A 30 2.18 8.43 8.21
CA SER A 30 3.09 8.14 7.11
C SER A 30 2.40 7.31 6.04
N LEU A 31 1.67 6.30 6.46
CA LEU A 31 0.93 5.47 5.50
C LEU A 31 -0.11 6.30 4.77
N SER A 32 -0.84 7.13 5.50
CA SER A 32 -1.86 7.98 4.89
C SER A 32 -1.26 8.90 3.83
N ALA A 33 -0.10 9.49 4.12
CA ALA A 33 0.57 10.36 3.17
C ALA A 33 0.92 9.60 1.89
N LYS A 34 1.41 8.37 2.02
CA LYS A 34 1.75 7.56 0.86
C LYS A 34 0.51 7.19 0.06
N LEU A 35 -0.57 6.85 0.74
CA LEU A 35 -1.82 6.49 0.07
C LEU A 35 -2.50 7.69 -0.58
N ASN A 36 -2.17 8.89 -0.13
CA ASN A 36 -2.71 10.12 -0.71
C ASN A 36 -1.76 10.77 -1.71
N ASN A 37 -0.73 10.05 -2.11
CA ASN A 37 0.22 10.51 -3.11
C ASN A 37 1.04 11.72 -2.67
N LYS A 38 1.15 11.92 -1.37
CA LYS A 38 1.93 13.02 -0.84
C LYS A 38 3.35 12.63 -0.50
N SER A 39 3.59 11.33 -0.43
CA SER A 39 4.90 10.80 -0.10
C SER A 39 5.14 9.58 -0.98
N PRO A 40 6.34 9.41 -1.53
CA PRO A 40 6.58 8.26 -2.41
C PRO A 40 6.73 6.97 -1.64
N TRP A 41 6.44 5.86 -2.31
CA TRP A 41 6.70 4.55 -1.78
C TRP A 41 8.14 4.17 -2.07
N LYS A 42 8.85 3.71 -1.06
CA LYS A 42 10.20 3.22 -1.24
C LYS A 42 10.14 1.77 -1.70
N ARG A 43 11.21 1.34 -2.37
CA ARG A 43 11.25 -0.02 -2.90
C ARG A 43 11.04 -1.05 -1.80
N GLU A 44 11.73 -0.88 -0.68
CA GLU A 44 11.61 -1.82 0.44
C GLU A 44 10.19 -1.86 0.98
N GLU A 45 9.53 -0.71 0.98
CA GLU A 45 8.16 -0.63 1.46
C GLU A 45 7.22 -1.37 0.52
N ILE A 46 7.43 -1.23 -0.78
CA ILE A 46 6.62 -1.92 -1.76
C ILE A 46 6.79 -3.43 -1.62
N GLU A 47 8.02 -3.88 -1.49
CA GLU A 47 8.31 -5.30 -1.34
C GLU A 47 7.65 -5.87 -0.08
N LYS A 48 7.78 -5.15 1.03
CA LYS A 48 7.18 -5.59 2.29
C LYS A 48 5.66 -5.61 2.20
N ALA A 49 5.09 -4.59 1.58
CA ALA A 49 3.64 -4.53 1.42
C ALA A 49 3.12 -5.69 0.58
N CYS A 50 3.83 -6.01 -0.49
CA CYS A 50 3.42 -7.13 -1.34
C CYS A 50 3.44 -8.43 -0.55
N GLU A 51 4.44 -8.61 0.28
CA GLU A 51 4.54 -9.78 1.13
C GLU A 51 3.36 -9.87 2.10
N LEU A 52 3.09 -8.76 2.78
CA LEU A 52 2.03 -8.71 3.79
C LEU A 52 0.64 -8.85 3.18
N LEU A 53 0.46 -8.34 1.99
CA LEU A 53 -0.84 -8.35 1.33
C LEU A 53 -1.01 -9.51 0.35
N HIS A 54 0.01 -10.36 0.25
CA HIS A 54 -0.02 -11.52 -0.65
C HIS A 54 -0.25 -11.10 -2.10
N ILE A 55 0.43 -10.02 -2.51
CA ILE A 55 0.37 -9.52 -3.88
C ILE A 55 1.49 -10.16 -4.67
N PRO A 56 1.18 -10.90 -5.75
CA PRO A 56 2.24 -11.47 -6.58
C PRO A 56 3.10 -10.37 -7.20
N ILE A 57 4.36 -10.67 -7.42
CA ILE A 57 5.29 -9.68 -7.97
C ILE A 57 4.82 -9.17 -9.33
N GLU A 58 4.18 -10.03 -10.11
CA GLU A 58 3.71 -9.64 -11.43
C GLU A 58 2.53 -8.67 -11.36
N ASP A 59 1.89 -8.54 -10.20
CA ASP A 59 0.78 -7.62 -10.03
C ASP A 59 1.18 -6.31 -9.35
N VAL A 60 2.45 -6.16 -8.98
CA VAL A 60 2.89 -4.98 -8.23
C VAL A 60 2.56 -3.69 -8.98
N TYR A 61 2.66 -3.71 -10.29
CA TYR A 61 2.37 -2.53 -11.09
C TYR A 61 0.92 -2.06 -10.89
N LEU A 62 0.00 -3.00 -10.83
CA LEU A 62 -1.42 -2.67 -10.69
C LEU A 62 -1.73 -1.99 -9.38
N TYR A 63 -1.01 -2.32 -8.34
CA TYR A 63 -1.28 -1.78 -7.01
C TYR A 63 -0.52 -0.49 -6.72
N PHE A 64 0.69 -0.36 -7.21
CA PHE A 64 1.55 0.74 -6.82
C PHE A 64 1.87 1.72 -7.93
N PHE A 65 1.76 1.32 -9.17
CA PHE A 65 2.17 2.17 -10.28
C PHE A 65 1.08 2.46 -11.30
N TYR A 66 -0.06 1.78 -11.16
CA TYR A 66 -1.13 2.00 -12.10
C TYR A 66 -1.67 3.41 -11.98
N ARG A 67 -1.77 4.09 -13.10
CA ARG A 67 -2.33 5.42 -13.15
C ARG A 67 -3.45 5.45 -14.15
N LYS A 68 -4.56 5.96 -13.70
CA LYS A 68 -5.69 6.15 -14.57
C LYS A 68 -5.42 7.42 -15.37
N SER A 69 -5.35 7.31 -16.65
CA SER A 69 -5.09 8.48 -17.49
C SER A 69 -6.36 9.17 -17.90
#